data_c5afa84db0731905a07f7221b7154da3
#
_entry.id   c5afa84db0731905a07f7221b7154da3
#
_cell.length_a   1.000
_cell.length_b   1.000
_cell.length_c   1.000
_cell.angle_alpha   90.00
_cell.angle_beta   90.00
_cell.angle_gamma   90.00
#
_symmetry.space_group_name_H-M   'P 1'
#
loop_
_entity.id
_entity.type
_entity.pdbx_description
1 polymer ?
#
loop_
_entity_poly.entity_id
_entity_poly.type
_entity_poly.pdbx_seq_one_letter_code
_entity_poly.pdbx_strand_id
1 'polypeptide(L)'
;RNIYDVRPLASMTKVMTVLLTLERIKNGEITMDTNVTVSNYASKVPYGITLVAGKQYTVRDLLKATIIRSSNNAAQALGEFNGNGDVSVFIDKMNQKANELGLTTLRYCTPHGLPPEDTQGKCRDQGSAADLYRLAQTVIKYDDYLNISKNSSGYIDNGNIKLTSTNNLLEKVEGVDGLKTGYYRAAGSNIILTAKRGEKRIILIIMG
;
A
#
# COMPACT_ATOMS: atom_id res chain seq x y z
N ARG A 1 -23.81 2.41 -0.83
CA ARG A 1 -24.56 1.15 -0.88
C ARG A 1 -23.63 0.04 -0.39
N ASN A 2 -24.09 -0.78 0.56
CA ASN A 2 -23.33 -1.94 1.09
C ASN A 2 -21.97 -1.58 1.69
N ILE A 3 -21.82 -0.41 2.29
CA ILE A 3 -20.52 0.12 2.75
C ILE A 3 -19.90 -0.68 3.90
N TYR A 4 -20.69 -1.50 4.59
CA TYR A 4 -20.26 -2.33 5.72
C TYR A 4 -19.96 -3.78 5.34
N ASP A 5 -20.22 -4.18 4.07
CA ASP A 5 -19.90 -5.54 3.61
C ASP A 5 -18.40 -5.76 3.66
N VAL A 6 -18.00 -6.86 4.30
CA VAL A 6 -16.58 -7.25 4.36
C VAL A 6 -16.21 -7.98 3.07
N ARG A 7 -15.20 -7.46 2.39
CA ARG A 7 -14.71 -7.97 1.11
C ARG A 7 -13.20 -8.10 1.09
N PRO A 8 -12.64 -8.92 0.20
CA PRO A 8 -11.18 -8.99 0.03
C PRO A 8 -10.61 -7.64 -0.41
N LEU A 9 -9.49 -7.24 0.21
CA LEU A 9 -8.87 -5.93 -0.03
C LEU A 9 -8.02 -5.89 -1.30
N ALA A 10 -7.43 -7.00 -1.69
CA ALA A 10 -6.37 -7.00 -2.69
C ALA A 10 -5.29 -5.95 -2.31
N SER A 11 -4.71 -5.29 -3.29
CA SER A 11 -3.64 -4.30 -3.05
C SER A 11 -4.06 -3.04 -2.29
N MET A 12 -5.33 -2.88 -1.90
CA MET A 12 -5.69 -1.80 -0.96
C MET A 12 -5.08 -2.03 0.43
N THR A 13 -4.72 -3.27 0.77
CA THR A 13 -3.89 -3.63 1.94
C THR A 13 -2.65 -2.75 2.09
N LYS A 14 -1.98 -2.43 0.96
CA LYS A 14 -0.75 -1.64 0.95
C LYS A 14 -0.88 -0.23 1.54
N VAL A 15 -2.11 0.28 1.64
CA VAL A 15 -2.36 1.58 2.29
C VAL A 15 -1.94 1.54 3.75
N MET A 16 -2.22 0.44 4.46
CA MET A 16 -1.78 0.26 5.86
C MET A 16 -0.26 0.07 5.94
N THR A 17 0.33 -0.70 5.03
CA THR A 17 1.80 -0.90 4.96
C THR A 17 2.53 0.43 4.80
N VAL A 18 2.03 1.29 3.91
CA VAL A 18 2.59 2.62 3.68
C VAL A 18 2.36 3.52 4.89
N LEU A 19 1.15 3.51 5.48
CA LEU A 19 0.83 4.31 6.67
C LEU A 19 1.83 4.06 7.80
N LEU A 20 2.04 2.79 8.17
CA LEU A 20 2.98 2.44 9.24
C LEU A 20 4.43 2.82 8.93
N THR A 21 4.83 2.72 7.66
CA THR A 21 6.16 3.18 7.24
C THR A 21 6.30 4.71 7.38
N LEU A 22 5.26 5.46 6.98
CA LEU A 22 5.24 6.93 7.10
C LEU A 22 5.16 7.39 8.56
N GLU A 23 4.48 6.64 9.43
CA GLU A 23 4.47 6.91 10.87
C GLU A 23 5.89 6.81 11.46
N ARG A 24 6.65 5.79 11.11
CA ARG A 24 8.05 5.65 11.54
C ARG A 24 8.93 6.80 11.05
N ILE A 25 8.70 7.27 9.81
CA ILE A 25 9.41 8.46 9.29
C ILE A 25 9.04 9.70 10.10
N LYS A 26 7.74 9.91 10.34
CA LYS A 26 7.24 11.05 11.12
C LYS A 26 7.78 11.07 12.56
N ASN A 27 7.95 9.89 13.15
CA ASN A 27 8.51 9.73 14.50
C ASN A 27 10.04 9.87 14.54
N GLY A 28 10.71 10.01 13.39
CA GLY A 28 12.18 10.12 13.31
C GLY A 28 12.93 8.79 13.51
N GLU A 29 12.22 7.66 13.51
CA GLU A 29 12.83 6.33 13.65
C GLU A 29 13.62 5.91 12.40
N ILE A 30 13.15 6.35 11.24
CA ILE A 30 13.76 6.13 9.91
C ILE A 30 13.58 7.38 9.06
N THR A 31 14.28 7.43 7.92
CA THR A 31 14.12 8.50 6.92
C THR A 31 13.72 7.92 5.56
N MET A 32 13.32 8.76 4.63
CA MET A 32 13.09 8.36 3.24
C MET A 32 14.32 7.73 2.59
N ASP A 33 15.52 8.11 3.04
CA ASP A 33 16.79 7.66 2.47
C ASP A 33 17.41 6.49 3.25
N THR A 34 16.72 5.99 4.30
CA THR A 34 17.12 4.76 5.01
C THR A 34 17.14 3.58 4.03
N ASN A 35 18.22 2.81 4.02
CA ASN A 35 18.39 1.64 3.18
C ASN A 35 17.69 0.40 3.75
N VAL A 36 17.00 -0.32 2.89
CA VAL A 36 16.34 -1.60 3.16
C VAL A 36 16.96 -2.67 2.26
N THR A 37 17.51 -3.71 2.86
CA THR A 37 18.03 -4.86 2.12
C THR A 37 16.86 -5.79 1.74
N VAL A 38 16.71 -6.05 0.45
CA VAL A 38 15.66 -6.94 -0.05
C VAL A 38 16.03 -8.40 0.22
N SER A 39 15.19 -9.12 0.94
CA SER A 39 15.37 -10.54 1.22
C SER A 39 15.18 -11.39 -0.04
N ASN A 40 15.71 -12.63 0.00
CA ASN A 40 15.45 -13.61 -1.06
C ASN A 40 13.94 -13.94 -1.18
N TYR A 41 13.20 -13.92 -0.06
CA TYR A 41 11.76 -14.14 -0.07
C TYR A 41 11.04 -12.94 -0.72
N ALA A 42 11.30 -11.72 -0.24
CA ALA A 42 10.66 -10.52 -0.78
C ALA A 42 10.90 -10.39 -2.29
N SER A 43 12.12 -10.66 -2.79
CA SER A 43 12.44 -10.54 -4.22
C SER A 43 11.60 -11.46 -5.12
N LYS A 44 11.08 -12.56 -4.58
CA LYS A 44 10.30 -13.58 -5.30
C LYS A 44 8.78 -13.43 -5.17
N VAL A 45 8.30 -12.50 -4.34
CA VAL A 45 6.86 -12.26 -4.20
C VAL A 45 6.29 -11.82 -5.56
N PRO A 46 5.26 -12.52 -6.08
CA PRO A 46 4.78 -12.31 -7.44
C PRO A 46 4.07 -10.96 -7.66
N TYR A 47 3.90 -10.58 -8.92
CA TYR A 47 3.23 -9.35 -9.36
C TYR A 47 3.88 -8.08 -8.80
N GLY A 48 5.20 -8.08 -8.73
CA GLY A 48 6.02 -6.94 -8.33
C GLY A 48 6.77 -6.31 -9.50
N ILE A 49 7.87 -5.66 -9.14
CA ILE A 49 8.91 -5.17 -10.06
C ILE A 49 10.15 -6.05 -9.89
N THR A 50 11.16 -5.86 -10.74
CA THR A 50 12.44 -6.57 -10.55
C THR A 50 13.21 -5.95 -9.39
N LEU A 51 13.17 -6.60 -8.22
CA LEU A 51 14.03 -6.33 -7.07
C LEU A 51 15.05 -7.44 -6.92
N VAL A 52 16.31 -7.07 -6.71
CA VAL A 52 17.43 -8.02 -6.59
C VAL A 52 17.61 -8.39 -5.11
N ALA A 53 17.62 -9.69 -4.81
CA ALA A 53 17.90 -10.18 -3.46
C ALA A 53 19.30 -9.74 -3.00
N GLY A 54 19.41 -9.32 -1.74
CA GLY A 54 20.64 -8.78 -1.13
C GLY A 54 20.96 -7.33 -1.52
N LYS A 55 20.34 -6.77 -2.56
CA LYS A 55 20.50 -5.36 -2.91
C LYS A 55 19.73 -4.46 -1.95
N GLN A 56 20.29 -3.28 -1.68
CA GLN A 56 19.65 -2.23 -0.91
C GLN A 56 18.88 -1.28 -1.82
N TYR A 57 17.68 -0.91 -1.36
CA TYR A 57 16.86 0.14 -1.93
C TYR A 57 16.43 1.10 -0.81
N THR A 58 16.26 2.36 -1.11
CA THR A 58 15.80 3.32 -0.10
C THR A 58 14.35 3.07 0.26
N VAL A 59 13.94 3.47 1.48
CA VAL A 59 12.51 3.49 1.88
C VAL A 59 11.69 4.27 0.86
N ARG A 60 12.21 5.40 0.35
CA ARG A 60 11.61 6.21 -0.72
C ARG A 60 11.32 5.39 -1.97
N ASP A 61 12.29 4.60 -2.43
CA ASP A 61 12.13 3.77 -3.63
C ASP A 61 11.09 2.68 -3.44
N LEU A 62 11.11 2.01 -2.28
CA LEU A 62 10.13 0.98 -1.97
C LEU A 62 8.72 1.54 -1.77
N LEU A 63 8.57 2.74 -1.18
CA LEU A 63 7.29 3.43 -1.09
C LEU A 63 6.76 3.81 -2.48
N LYS A 64 7.61 4.37 -3.36
CA LYS A 64 7.23 4.66 -4.75
C LYS A 64 6.76 3.40 -5.49
N ALA A 65 7.52 2.30 -5.40
CA ALA A 65 7.16 1.04 -6.02
C ALA A 65 5.82 0.48 -5.48
N THR A 66 5.60 0.57 -4.16
CA THR A 66 4.39 0.11 -3.48
C THR A 66 3.16 0.93 -3.87
N ILE A 67 3.29 2.25 -3.94
CA ILE A 67 2.16 3.16 -4.19
C ILE A 67 1.86 3.25 -5.70
N ILE A 68 2.86 3.60 -6.53
CA ILE A 68 2.70 3.86 -7.97
C ILE A 68 2.41 2.55 -8.72
N ARG A 69 3.32 1.58 -8.61
CA ARG A 69 3.25 0.32 -9.38
C ARG A 69 2.45 -0.77 -8.67
N SER A 70 2.05 -0.54 -7.41
CA SER A 70 1.39 -1.58 -6.61
C SER A 70 2.26 -2.83 -6.39
N SER A 71 3.58 -2.67 -6.32
CA SER A 71 4.54 -3.76 -6.22
C SER A 71 4.36 -4.56 -4.93
N ASN A 72 4.12 -5.89 -5.06
CA ASN A 72 3.96 -6.77 -3.90
C ASN A 72 5.29 -7.04 -3.21
N ASN A 73 6.35 -7.24 -3.98
CA ASN A 73 7.69 -7.49 -3.44
C ASN A 73 8.27 -6.27 -2.71
N ALA A 74 7.99 -5.05 -3.17
CA ALA A 74 8.37 -3.84 -2.44
C ALA A 74 7.58 -3.70 -1.12
N ALA A 75 6.28 -3.99 -1.14
CA ALA A 75 5.47 -4.00 0.08
C ALA A 75 5.93 -5.09 1.07
N GLN A 76 6.33 -6.26 0.57
CA GLN A 76 6.91 -7.33 1.39
C GLN A 76 8.22 -6.87 2.05
N ALA A 77 9.13 -6.28 1.27
CA ALA A 77 10.39 -5.78 1.80
C ALA A 77 10.18 -4.69 2.88
N LEU A 78 9.22 -3.79 2.67
CA LEU A 78 8.82 -2.82 3.69
C LEU A 78 8.24 -3.52 4.94
N GLY A 79 7.42 -4.55 4.75
CA GLY A 79 6.85 -5.33 5.85
C GLY A 79 7.93 -6.01 6.69
N GLU A 80 8.87 -6.71 6.06
CA GLU A 80 10.00 -7.34 6.73
C GLU A 80 10.86 -6.30 7.48
N PHE A 81 11.19 -5.19 6.84
CA PHE A 81 11.96 -4.10 7.45
C PHE A 81 11.26 -3.49 8.67
N ASN A 82 9.96 -3.21 8.57
CA ASN A 82 9.17 -2.64 9.66
C ASN A 82 8.88 -3.66 10.80
N GLY A 83 8.98 -4.95 10.49
CA GLY A 83 8.90 -6.06 11.44
C GLY A 83 10.26 -6.50 12.01
N ASN A 84 11.34 -5.74 11.77
CA ASN A 84 12.71 -6.08 12.19
C ASN A 84 13.18 -7.45 11.68
N GLY A 85 12.83 -7.77 10.43
CA GLY A 85 13.16 -9.04 9.77
C GLY A 85 12.05 -10.09 9.84
N ASP A 86 11.05 -9.90 10.70
CA ASP A 86 9.90 -10.81 10.84
C ASP A 86 8.62 -10.14 10.35
N VAL A 87 8.11 -10.60 9.21
CA VAL A 87 6.87 -10.07 8.63
C VAL A 87 5.64 -10.32 9.51
N SER A 88 5.65 -11.37 10.36
CA SER A 88 4.53 -11.64 11.27
C SER A 88 4.38 -10.54 12.31
N VAL A 89 5.48 -10.04 12.85
CA VAL A 89 5.50 -8.88 13.75
C VAL A 89 4.92 -7.64 13.07
N PHE A 90 5.21 -7.45 11.78
CA PHE A 90 4.62 -6.33 11.03
C PHE A 90 3.12 -6.49 10.80
N ILE A 91 2.66 -7.70 10.48
CA ILE A 91 1.22 -8.01 10.33
C ILE A 91 0.47 -7.74 11.63
N ASP A 92 1.05 -8.12 12.76
CA ASP A 92 0.47 -7.81 14.08
C ASP A 92 0.36 -6.30 14.31
N LYS A 93 1.39 -5.51 13.93
CA LYS A 93 1.34 -4.04 13.97
C LYS A 93 0.24 -3.47 13.04
N MET A 94 0.03 -4.06 11.84
CA MET A 94 -1.05 -3.65 10.95
C MET A 94 -2.43 -3.85 11.59
N ASN A 95 -2.66 -5.00 12.22
CA ASN A 95 -3.91 -5.31 12.91
C ASN A 95 -4.08 -4.48 14.18
N GLN A 96 -3.01 -4.26 14.94
CA GLN A 96 -3.03 -3.35 16.09
C GLN A 96 -3.42 -1.93 15.66
N LYS A 97 -2.80 -1.40 14.59
CA LYS A 97 -3.14 -0.08 14.06
C LYS A 97 -4.60 0.02 13.58
N ALA A 98 -5.12 -1.04 12.96
CA ALA A 98 -6.54 -1.10 12.60
C ALA A 98 -7.43 -0.96 13.83
N ASN A 99 -7.11 -1.67 14.91
CA ASN A 99 -7.84 -1.58 16.18
C ASN A 99 -7.74 -0.18 16.83
N GLU A 100 -6.52 0.42 16.86
CA GLU A 100 -6.30 1.77 17.38
C GLU A 100 -7.13 2.84 16.64
N LEU A 101 -7.31 2.67 15.33
CA LEU A 101 -8.12 3.55 14.48
C LEU A 101 -9.63 3.21 14.49
N GLY A 102 -10.04 2.17 15.23
CA GLY A 102 -11.43 1.70 15.26
C GLY A 102 -11.94 1.10 13.96
N LEU A 103 -11.01 0.52 13.14
CA LEU A 103 -11.31 -0.09 11.83
C LEU A 103 -11.62 -1.57 12.02
N THR A 104 -12.78 -1.86 12.60
CA THR A 104 -13.13 -3.17 13.16
C THR A 104 -13.31 -4.28 12.12
N THR A 105 -13.53 -3.92 10.86
CA THR A 105 -13.68 -4.89 9.75
C THR A 105 -12.35 -5.17 9.02
N LEU A 106 -11.34 -4.32 9.20
CA LEU A 106 -10.03 -4.53 8.56
C LEU A 106 -9.26 -5.63 9.29
N ARG A 107 -8.86 -6.63 8.53
CA ARG A 107 -7.99 -7.70 8.97
C ARG A 107 -6.87 -7.89 7.96
N TYR A 108 -5.64 -7.91 8.45
CA TYR A 108 -4.43 -8.04 7.64
C TYR A 108 -3.74 -9.37 7.89
N CYS A 109 -3.28 -10.00 6.83
CA CYS A 109 -2.57 -11.27 6.80
C CYS A 109 -1.25 -11.17 6.05
N THR A 110 -1.11 -10.12 5.24
CA THR A 110 0.07 -9.85 4.41
C THR A 110 0.34 -8.35 4.32
N PRO A 111 1.57 -7.92 4.00
CA PRO A 111 1.86 -6.51 3.72
C PRO A 111 1.32 -6.03 2.37
N HIS A 112 0.87 -6.92 1.49
CA HIS A 112 0.65 -6.63 0.07
C HIS A 112 -0.75 -6.96 -0.46
N GLY A 113 -1.53 -7.81 0.20
CA GLY A 113 -2.90 -8.13 -0.19
C GLY A 113 -3.04 -9.24 -1.23
N LEU A 114 -2.02 -10.05 -1.47
CA LEU A 114 -2.15 -11.26 -2.28
C LEU A 114 -3.04 -12.28 -1.59
N PRO A 115 -3.80 -13.07 -2.36
CA PRO A 115 -4.65 -14.11 -1.79
C PRO A 115 -3.81 -15.28 -1.24
N PRO A 116 -4.38 -16.08 -0.32
CA PRO A 116 -3.69 -17.24 0.27
C PRO A 116 -3.13 -18.23 -0.75
N GLU A 117 -3.80 -18.37 -1.88
CA GLU A 117 -3.44 -19.26 -2.97
C GLU A 117 -2.07 -18.89 -3.58
N ASP A 118 -1.75 -17.59 -3.61
CA ASP A 118 -0.47 -17.08 -4.17
C ASP A 118 0.66 -17.02 -3.12
N THR A 119 0.33 -17.12 -1.84
CA THR A 119 1.29 -16.94 -0.73
C THR A 119 1.42 -18.15 0.18
N GLN A 120 0.68 -19.23 -0.10
CA GLN A 120 0.53 -20.40 0.80
C GLN A 120 0.06 -20.00 2.22
N GLY A 121 -0.55 -18.84 2.33
CA GLY A 121 -1.11 -18.31 3.58
C GLY A 121 -2.42 -18.99 3.97
N LYS A 122 -2.84 -18.79 5.22
CA LYS A 122 -4.07 -19.38 5.77
C LYS A 122 -5.21 -18.38 5.88
N CYS A 123 -4.96 -17.10 5.70
CA CYS A 123 -5.98 -16.06 5.84
C CYS A 123 -5.87 -15.02 4.72
N ARG A 124 -6.89 -14.18 4.61
CA ARG A 124 -7.05 -13.20 3.53
C ARG A 124 -7.20 -11.80 4.11
N ASP A 125 -6.51 -10.84 3.50
CA ASP A 125 -6.73 -9.44 3.80
C ASP A 125 -8.14 -9.04 3.40
N GLN A 126 -8.91 -8.51 4.35
CA GLN A 126 -10.32 -8.19 4.16
C GLN A 126 -10.73 -6.96 4.94
N GLY A 127 -11.85 -6.34 4.54
CA GLY A 127 -12.44 -5.21 5.22
C GLY A 127 -13.60 -4.60 4.46
N SER A 128 -14.20 -3.56 5.02
CA SER A 128 -15.34 -2.85 4.46
C SER A 128 -14.95 -1.53 3.80
N ALA A 129 -15.79 -1.03 2.90
CA ALA A 129 -15.61 0.28 2.29
C ALA A 129 -15.65 1.41 3.36
N ALA A 130 -16.45 1.24 4.41
CA ALA A 130 -16.53 2.21 5.51
C ALA A 130 -15.20 2.35 6.25
N ASP A 131 -14.52 1.24 6.56
CA ASP A 131 -13.24 1.28 7.26
C ASP A 131 -12.11 1.70 6.33
N LEU A 132 -12.13 1.32 5.05
CA LEU A 132 -11.19 1.85 4.07
C LEU A 132 -11.32 3.36 3.88
N TYR A 133 -12.53 3.92 3.98
CA TYR A 133 -12.74 5.36 3.95
C TYR A 133 -12.05 6.05 5.15
N ARG A 134 -12.22 5.51 6.36
CA ARG A 134 -11.55 6.03 7.57
C ARG A 134 -10.02 5.91 7.48
N LEU A 135 -9.52 4.78 6.96
CA LEU A 135 -8.10 4.60 6.71
C LEU A 135 -7.58 5.64 5.70
N ALA A 136 -8.32 5.87 4.61
CA ALA A 136 -7.97 6.88 3.61
C ALA A 136 -7.93 8.29 4.22
N GLN A 137 -8.91 8.65 5.10
CA GLN A 137 -8.90 9.92 5.82
C GLN A 137 -7.66 10.10 6.72
N THR A 138 -7.12 9.00 7.26
CA THR A 138 -5.89 9.03 8.04
C THR A 138 -4.68 9.24 7.15
N VAL A 139 -4.60 8.51 6.05
CA VAL A 139 -3.43 8.49 5.15
C VAL A 139 -3.27 9.80 4.37
N ILE A 140 -4.35 10.46 3.96
CA ILE A 140 -4.27 11.74 3.22
C ILE A 140 -3.72 12.90 4.05
N LYS A 141 -3.53 12.72 5.36
CA LYS A 141 -2.84 13.68 6.23
C LYS A 141 -1.31 13.62 6.10
N TYR A 142 -0.80 12.63 5.38
CA TYR A 142 0.62 12.47 5.08
C TYR A 142 0.90 12.98 3.67
N ASP A 143 1.49 14.17 3.58
CA ASP A 143 1.82 14.79 2.29
C ASP A 143 2.71 13.90 1.43
N ASP A 144 3.62 13.15 2.04
CA ASP A 144 4.49 12.19 1.34
C ASP A 144 3.68 11.13 0.57
N TYR A 145 2.56 10.64 1.15
CA TYR A 145 1.71 9.70 0.43
C TYR A 145 1.13 10.34 -0.83
N LEU A 146 0.50 11.51 -0.69
CA LEU A 146 -0.13 12.21 -1.81
C LEU A 146 0.90 12.64 -2.86
N ASN A 147 2.08 13.09 -2.42
CA ASN A 147 3.16 13.48 -3.32
C ASN A 147 3.68 12.31 -4.17
N ILE A 148 3.58 11.08 -3.68
CA ILE A 148 3.91 9.88 -4.44
C ILE A 148 2.71 9.42 -5.28
N SER A 149 1.50 9.34 -4.71
CA SER A 149 0.33 8.73 -5.35
C SER A 149 -0.23 9.51 -6.55
N LYS A 150 0.00 10.83 -6.59
CA LYS A 150 -0.42 11.69 -7.71
C LYS A 150 0.34 11.48 -9.01
N ASN A 151 1.47 10.72 -8.97
CA ASN A 151 2.29 10.55 -10.16
C ASN A 151 1.79 9.37 -11.01
N SER A 152 1.57 9.60 -12.29
CA SER A 152 1.24 8.57 -13.28
C SER A 152 2.43 7.66 -13.59
N SER A 153 3.65 8.15 -13.36
CA SER A 153 4.90 7.39 -13.52
C SER A 153 5.99 7.89 -12.57
N GLY A 154 7.06 7.12 -12.46
CA GLY A 154 8.22 7.49 -11.67
C GLY A 154 9.40 6.57 -11.94
N TYR A 155 10.51 6.84 -11.27
CA TYR A 155 11.73 6.03 -11.35
C TYR A 155 12.27 5.75 -9.95
N ILE A 156 12.89 4.60 -9.80
CA ILE A 156 13.64 4.16 -8.62
C ILE A 156 15.00 3.59 -9.01
N ASP A 157 15.82 3.23 -8.02
CA ASP A 157 17.13 2.62 -8.25
C ASP A 157 18.00 3.49 -9.17
N ASN A 158 18.14 4.78 -8.83
CA ASN A 158 18.90 5.77 -9.60
C ASN A 158 18.47 5.86 -11.10
N GLY A 159 17.18 5.65 -11.37
CA GLY A 159 16.63 5.73 -12.71
C GLY A 159 16.56 4.41 -13.47
N ASN A 160 17.11 3.33 -12.90
CA ASN A 160 17.17 2.03 -13.59
C ASN A 160 15.81 1.33 -13.73
N ILE A 161 14.85 1.61 -12.84
CA ILE A 161 13.55 0.96 -12.85
C ILE A 161 12.46 2.01 -13.03
N LYS A 162 11.75 1.95 -14.16
CA LYS A 162 10.57 2.78 -14.42
C LYS A 162 9.34 2.17 -13.75
N LEU A 163 8.55 3.02 -13.11
CA LEU A 163 7.25 2.70 -12.54
C LEU A 163 6.15 3.35 -13.37
N THR A 164 5.05 2.64 -13.58
CA THR A 164 3.83 3.17 -14.19
C THR A 164 2.68 2.93 -13.23
N SER A 165 1.86 3.95 -13.00
CA SER A 165 0.74 3.88 -12.07
C SER A 165 -0.32 2.88 -12.53
N THR A 166 -0.92 2.21 -11.56
CA THR A 166 -2.10 1.38 -11.78
C THR A 166 -3.41 2.18 -11.74
N ASN A 167 -3.36 3.45 -11.37
CA ASN A 167 -4.50 4.33 -11.34
C ASN A 167 -4.63 5.09 -12.69
N ASN A 168 -5.45 4.56 -13.58
CA ASN A 168 -5.68 5.14 -14.91
C ASN A 168 -6.51 6.43 -14.90
N LEU A 169 -6.96 6.92 -13.74
CA LEU A 169 -7.71 8.17 -13.62
C LEU A 169 -6.80 9.38 -13.37
N LEU A 170 -5.54 9.15 -12.95
CA LEU A 170 -4.52 10.19 -12.97
C LEU A 170 -4.39 10.74 -14.39
N GLU A 171 -4.22 12.04 -14.54
CA GLU A 171 -4.15 12.76 -15.84
C GLU A 171 -5.44 12.76 -16.66
N LYS A 172 -6.44 11.91 -16.36
CA LYS A 172 -7.72 11.88 -17.10
C LYS A 172 -8.85 12.62 -16.39
N VAL A 173 -8.79 12.68 -15.07
CA VAL A 173 -9.80 13.34 -14.25
C VAL A 173 -9.14 14.42 -13.43
N GLU A 174 -9.55 15.66 -13.64
CA GLU A 174 -9.01 16.82 -12.94
C GLU A 174 -9.10 16.67 -11.42
N GLY A 175 -7.99 16.95 -10.77
CA GLY A 175 -7.85 16.93 -9.32
C GLY A 175 -7.61 15.55 -8.70
N VAL A 176 -7.65 14.46 -9.48
CA VAL A 176 -7.30 13.12 -8.96
C VAL A 176 -5.83 13.08 -8.58
N ASP A 177 -5.55 12.72 -7.32
CA ASP A 177 -4.20 12.68 -6.73
C ASP A 177 -3.87 11.37 -5.98
N GLY A 178 -4.70 10.35 -6.12
CA GLY A 178 -4.46 9.03 -5.52
C GLY A 178 -5.73 8.19 -5.41
N LEU A 179 -5.76 7.21 -4.53
CA LEU A 179 -4.76 6.71 -3.60
C LEU A 179 -4.21 5.34 -4.04
N LYS A 180 -5.11 4.35 -4.22
CA LYS A 180 -4.70 2.95 -4.45
C LYS A 180 -5.76 2.16 -5.20
N THR A 181 -5.31 1.36 -6.16
CA THR A 181 -6.10 0.33 -6.84
C THR A 181 -5.79 -1.06 -6.28
N GLY A 182 -6.70 -1.99 -6.47
CA GLY A 182 -6.50 -3.40 -6.10
C GLY A 182 -7.29 -4.32 -7.00
N TYR A 183 -6.69 -5.43 -7.42
CA TYR A 183 -7.34 -6.45 -8.22
C TYR A 183 -6.73 -7.83 -7.98
N TYR A 184 -7.56 -8.80 -7.83
CA TYR A 184 -7.38 -10.19 -8.20
C TYR A 184 -8.78 -10.84 -8.41
N ARG A 185 -8.83 -12.01 -9.02
CA ARG A 185 -10.11 -12.59 -9.53
C ARG A 185 -11.23 -12.62 -8.49
N ALA A 186 -10.96 -13.04 -7.26
CA ALA A 186 -12.00 -13.17 -6.21
C ALA A 186 -12.32 -11.82 -5.52
N ALA A 187 -11.44 -10.81 -5.60
CA ALA A 187 -11.67 -9.49 -5.04
C ALA A 187 -12.41 -8.56 -6.00
N GLY A 188 -12.36 -8.86 -7.30
CA GLY A 188 -12.83 -7.92 -8.31
C GLY A 188 -11.93 -6.69 -8.45
N SER A 189 -12.45 -5.66 -9.08
CA SER A 189 -11.75 -4.39 -9.28
C SER A 189 -12.06 -3.43 -8.13
N ASN A 190 -11.02 -3.02 -7.41
CA ASN A 190 -11.13 -2.16 -6.24
C ASN A 190 -10.36 -0.87 -6.44
N ILE A 191 -10.87 0.24 -5.88
CA ILE A 191 -10.17 1.51 -5.84
C ILE A 191 -10.52 2.31 -4.59
N ILE A 192 -9.49 2.87 -3.97
CA ILE A 192 -9.57 4.04 -3.10
C ILE A 192 -9.13 5.22 -3.95
N LEU A 193 -10.04 6.11 -4.27
CA LEU A 193 -9.77 7.31 -5.06
C LEU A 193 -9.83 8.55 -4.17
N THR A 194 -8.94 9.50 -4.39
CA THR A 194 -9.04 10.84 -3.84
C THR A 194 -8.83 11.87 -4.94
N ALA A 195 -9.55 12.97 -4.84
CA ALA A 195 -9.41 14.11 -5.71
C ALA A 195 -9.60 15.42 -4.94
N LYS A 196 -8.79 16.43 -5.26
CA LYS A 196 -8.87 17.77 -4.68
C LYS A 196 -9.09 18.81 -5.78
N ARG A 197 -10.13 19.66 -5.59
CA ARG A 197 -10.40 20.83 -6.44
C ARG A 197 -10.63 22.04 -5.54
N GLY A 198 -9.77 23.04 -5.63
CA GLY A 198 -9.74 24.14 -4.68
C GLY A 198 -9.60 23.63 -3.25
N GLU A 199 -10.47 24.06 -2.35
CA GLU A 199 -10.47 23.63 -0.94
C GLU A 199 -11.25 22.34 -0.70
N LYS A 200 -11.94 21.81 -1.71
CA LYS A 200 -12.79 20.61 -1.56
C LYS A 200 -12.01 19.36 -1.94
N ARG A 201 -12.03 18.35 -1.04
CA ARG A 201 -11.51 17.01 -1.31
C ARG A 201 -12.63 15.98 -1.20
N ILE A 202 -12.63 15.04 -2.12
CA ILE A 202 -13.49 13.85 -2.08
C ILE A 202 -12.63 12.61 -1.87
N ILE A 203 -13.23 11.60 -1.24
CA ILE A 203 -12.69 10.23 -1.16
C ILE A 203 -13.80 9.31 -1.63
N LEU A 204 -13.50 8.41 -2.56
CA LEU A 204 -14.41 7.43 -3.11
C LEU A 204 -13.83 6.03 -2.92
N ILE A 205 -14.64 5.10 -2.39
CA ILE A 205 -14.26 3.69 -2.26
C ILE A 205 -15.20 2.86 -3.13
N ILE A 206 -14.63 2.04 -4.01
CA ILE A 206 -15.38 1.04 -4.80
C ILE A 206 -14.71 -0.31 -4.56
N MET A 207 -15.51 -1.33 -4.28
CA MET A 207 -15.06 -2.70 -4.02
C MET A 207 -15.90 -3.71 -4.82
N GLY A 208 -15.24 -4.57 -5.62
CA GLY A 208 -15.85 -5.67 -6.37
C GLY A 208 -16.12 -5.40 -7.82
#